data_f3acec089b5527661b3bd2ff69ada650
#
_entry.id   f3acec089b5527661b3bd2ff69ada650
#
_cell.length_a   1.000
_cell.length_b   1.000
_cell.length_c   1.000
_cell.angle_alpha   90.00
_cell.angle_beta   90.00
_cell.angle_gamma   90.00
#
_symmetry.space_group_name_H-M   'P 1'
#
loop_
_entity.id
_entity.type
_entity.pdbx_description
1 polymer ?
#
loop_
_entity_poly.entity_id
_entity_poly.type
_entity_poly.pdbx_seq_one_letter_code
_entity_poly.pdbx_strand_id
1 'polypeptide(L)'
;MAGQMVHVEIPAGDTGKAREFWGGLFGWEFQAYEGSPTEYHMARFSDSQGGAITEADGAKRGARVYFDVDDINAGVSRVKELGGETSDAMPVPGMGWFATCTDTEGNDFGIWQNDPSASM
;
A
#
# COMPACT_ATOMS: atom_id res chain seq x y z
N MET A 1 14.50 -3.95 6.69
CA MET A 1 14.16 -5.09 7.56
C MET A 1 12.75 -5.56 7.25
N ALA A 2 12.59 -6.86 7.03
CA ALA A 2 11.30 -7.42 6.67
C ALA A 2 10.31 -7.36 7.83
N GLY A 3 9.03 -7.18 7.48
CA GLY A 3 7.94 -7.23 8.44
C GLY A 3 7.60 -5.91 9.12
N GLN A 4 8.23 -4.81 8.75
CA GLN A 4 7.84 -3.51 9.29
C GLN A 4 6.69 -2.93 8.49
N MET A 5 5.75 -2.27 9.17
CA MET A 5 4.68 -1.54 8.51
C MET A 5 5.28 -0.30 7.86
N VAL A 6 5.15 -0.17 6.53
CA VAL A 6 5.76 0.93 5.82
C VAL A 6 4.75 1.81 5.10
N HIS A 7 3.55 1.30 4.87
CA HIS A 7 2.55 2.03 4.08
C HIS A 7 1.15 1.57 4.46
N VAL A 8 0.19 2.50 4.45
CA VAL A 8 -1.21 2.17 4.66
C VAL A 8 -2.04 2.86 3.59
N GLU A 9 -2.97 2.13 2.99
CA GLU A 9 -3.93 2.69 2.05
C GLU A 9 -5.30 2.77 2.72
N ILE A 10 -5.88 3.95 2.71
CA ILE A 10 -7.17 4.21 3.35
C ILE A 10 -8.17 4.52 2.23
N PRO A 11 -9.10 3.60 1.95
CA PRO A 11 -10.08 3.83 0.90
C PRO A 11 -11.16 4.83 1.33
N ALA A 12 -11.62 5.64 0.39
CA ALA A 12 -12.62 6.65 0.67
C ALA A 12 -13.56 6.82 -0.53
N GLY A 13 -14.84 6.95 -0.25
CA GLY A 13 -15.81 7.32 -1.28
C GLY A 13 -15.67 8.78 -1.69
N ASP A 14 -15.26 9.63 -0.76
CA ASP A 14 -14.97 11.05 -1.01
C ASP A 14 -13.57 11.32 -0.48
N THR A 15 -12.60 11.32 -1.39
CA THR A 15 -11.20 11.49 -1.00
C THR A 15 -10.92 12.88 -0.46
N GLY A 16 -11.66 13.90 -0.90
CA GLY A 16 -11.51 15.25 -0.37
C GLY A 16 -11.88 15.34 1.09
N LYS A 17 -13.03 14.75 1.47
CA LYS A 17 -13.44 14.73 2.88
C LYS A 17 -12.49 13.89 3.71
N ALA A 18 -12.00 12.79 3.18
CA ALA A 18 -11.03 11.96 3.90
C ALA A 18 -9.74 12.72 4.15
N ARG A 19 -9.24 13.46 3.15
CA ARG A 19 -8.02 14.26 3.32
C ARG A 19 -8.21 15.35 4.36
N GLU A 20 -9.37 15.98 4.39
CA GLU A 20 -9.67 17.00 5.41
C GLU A 20 -9.68 16.38 6.81
N PHE A 21 -10.28 15.21 6.94
CA PHE A 21 -10.35 14.52 8.24
C PHE A 21 -8.96 14.16 8.76
N TRP A 22 -8.22 13.41 7.96
CA TRP A 22 -6.91 12.89 8.39
C TRP A 22 -5.87 13.99 8.48
N GLY A 23 -5.89 14.94 7.54
CA GLY A 23 -5.00 16.09 7.58
C GLY A 23 -5.28 16.99 8.77
N GLY A 24 -6.56 17.20 9.09
CA GLY A 24 -6.93 18.00 10.24
C GLY A 24 -6.57 17.35 11.55
N LEU A 25 -6.69 16.01 11.63
CA LEU A 25 -6.39 15.27 12.83
C LEU A 25 -4.90 15.19 13.13
N PHE A 26 -4.10 14.89 12.13
CA PHE A 26 -2.68 14.59 12.31
C PHE A 26 -1.73 15.58 11.65
N GLY A 27 -2.26 16.55 10.92
CA GLY A 27 -1.41 17.50 10.20
C GLY A 27 -0.76 16.90 8.96
N TRP A 28 -1.28 15.77 8.46
CA TRP A 28 -0.72 15.16 7.27
C TRP A 28 -0.97 16.06 6.05
N GLU A 29 0.05 16.20 5.22
CA GLU A 29 -0.05 16.96 3.97
C GLU A 29 -0.05 15.95 2.82
N PHE A 30 -1.05 16.06 1.96
CA PHE A 30 -1.26 15.09 0.89
C PHE A 30 -0.79 15.65 -0.45
N GLN A 31 -0.21 14.78 -1.25
CA GLN A 31 0.21 15.09 -2.61
C GLN A 31 -0.32 14.01 -3.54
N ALA A 32 -1.00 14.43 -4.60
CA ALA A 32 -1.54 13.48 -5.57
C ALA A 32 -0.41 12.77 -6.30
N TYR A 33 -0.56 11.46 -6.49
CA TYR A 33 0.37 10.68 -7.27
C TYR A 33 -0.17 10.57 -8.69
N GLU A 34 0.48 11.27 -9.62
CA GLU A 34 0.00 11.40 -10.98
C GLU A 34 0.10 10.10 -11.78
N GLY A 35 0.92 9.16 -11.35
CA GLY A 35 1.07 7.88 -12.03
C GLY A 35 -0.05 6.89 -11.79
N SER A 36 -1.00 7.21 -10.92
CA SER A 36 -2.10 6.30 -10.62
C SER A 36 -3.28 6.53 -11.57
N PRO A 37 -3.95 5.46 -12.02
CA PRO A 37 -5.15 5.59 -12.86
C PRO A 37 -6.37 6.10 -12.08
N THR A 38 -6.34 6.04 -10.75
CA THR A 38 -7.40 6.53 -9.88
C THR A 38 -6.81 7.54 -8.91
N GLU A 39 -7.65 8.21 -8.13
CA GLU A 39 -7.16 9.15 -7.14
C GLU A 39 -6.30 8.43 -6.09
N TYR A 40 -5.13 8.96 -5.86
CA TYR A 40 -4.15 8.39 -4.93
C TYR A 40 -3.39 9.56 -4.31
N HIS A 41 -3.74 9.91 -3.09
CA HIS A 41 -3.19 11.09 -2.41
C HIS A 41 -2.26 10.62 -1.31
N MET A 42 -0.97 10.87 -1.47
CA MET A 42 0.09 10.33 -0.62
C MET A 42 0.46 11.30 0.49
N ALA A 43 0.82 10.76 1.64
CA ALA A 43 1.37 11.52 2.75
C ALA A 43 2.51 10.74 3.38
N ARG A 44 3.51 11.45 3.88
CA ARG A 44 4.60 10.84 4.65
C ARG A 44 4.34 11.05 6.13
N PHE A 45 4.51 9.98 6.90
CA PHE A 45 4.35 10.03 8.36
C PHE A 45 5.70 10.14 9.06
N SER A 46 6.72 9.53 8.47
CA SER A 46 8.08 9.52 9.00
C SER A 46 9.04 9.25 7.83
N ASP A 47 10.32 9.10 8.13
CA ASP A 47 11.31 8.78 7.09
C ASP A 47 11.05 7.44 6.42
N SER A 48 10.43 6.50 7.14
CA SER A 48 10.23 5.14 6.63
C SER A 48 8.79 4.73 6.49
N GLN A 49 7.84 5.59 6.85
CA GLN A 49 6.43 5.23 6.83
C GLN A 49 5.62 6.29 6.10
N GLY A 50 4.61 5.84 5.39
CA GLY A 50 3.70 6.74 4.71
C GLY A 50 2.35 6.07 4.48
N GLY A 51 1.50 6.77 3.76
CA GLY A 51 0.20 6.24 3.42
C GLY A 51 -0.44 7.01 2.30
N ALA A 52 -1.64 6.60 1.95
CA ALA A 52 -2.40 7.25 0.91
C ALA A 52 -3.88 7.15 1.17
N ILE A 53 -4.61 8.19 0.79
CA ILE A 53 -6.06 8.12 0.65
C ILE A 53 -6.32 7.71 -0.79
N THR A 54 -7.10 6.65 -0.98
CA THR A 54 -7.38 6.10 -2.31
C THR A 54 -8.88 6.10 -2.56
N GLU A 55 -9.28 6.05 -3.83
CA GLU A 55 -10.69 5.83 -4.14
C GLU A 55 -11.11 4.46 -3.67
N ALA A 56 -12.31 4.38 -3.08
CA ALA A 56 -12.91 3.10 -2.76
C ALA A 56 -13.23 2.37 -4.05
N ASP A 57 -12.87 1.10 -4.12
CA ASP A 57 -13.00 0.30 -5.35
C ASP A 57 -14.29 -0.53 -5.38
N GLY A 58 -15.24 -0.22 -4.51
CA GLY A 58 -16.48 -0.96 -4.40
C GLY A 58 -16.41 -2.18 -3.49
N ALA A 59 -15.23 -2.64 -3.15
CA ALA A 59 -15.07 -3.71 -2.18
C ALA A 59 -15.20 -3.12 -0.77
N LYS A 60 -15.84 -3.87 0.10
CA LYS A 60 -15.99 -3.43 1.48
C LYS A 60 -14.78 -3.91 2.27
N ARG A 61 -13.75 -3.11 2.25
CA ARG A 61 -12.58 -3.38 3.07
C ARG A 61 -12.13 -2.10 3.75
N GLY A 62 -11.48 -2.26 4.88
CA GLY A 62 -10.88 -1.14 5.57
C GLY A 62 -9.50 -0.82 5.00
N ALA A 63 -8.68 -0.19 5.81
CA ALA A 63 -7.32 0.15 5.43
C ALA A 63 -6.52 -1.11 5.12
N ARG A 64 -5.65 -1.01 4.12
CA ARG A 64 -4.69 -2.07 3.79
C ARG A 64 -3.33 -1.63 4.27
N VAL A 65 -2.69 -2.44 5.10
CA VAL A 65 -1.34 -2.18 5.60
C VAL A 65 -0.35 -2.97 4.76
N TYR A 66 0.74 -2.31 4.37
CA TYR A 66 1.83 -2.92 3.63
C TYR A 66 3.03 -3.11 4.54
N PHE A 67 3.63 -4.29 4.47
CA PHE A 67 4.83 -4.65 5.24
C PHE A 67 5.99 -4.76 4.28
N ASP A 68 7.18 -4.33 4.70
CA ASP A 68 8.34 -4.44 3.82
C ASP A 68 8.86 -5.88 3.75
N VAL A 69 9.41 -6.21 2.59
CA VAL A 69 10.11 -7.46 2.37
C VAL A 69 11.42 -7.13 1.64
N ASP A 70 12.40 -8.01 1.78
CA ASP A 70 13.69 -7.80 1.13
C ASP A 70 13.62 -8.15 -0.36
N ASP A 71 12.80 -9.14 -0.73
CA ASP A 71 12.66 -9.61 -2.11
C ASP A 71 11.18 -9.93 -2.35
N ILE A 72 10.57 -9.16 -3.25
CA ILE A 72 9.13 -9.29 -3.49
C ILE A 72 8.76 -10.67 -4.04
N ASN A 73 9.58 -11.24 -4.91
CA ASN A 73 9.28 -12.53 -5.49
C ASN A 73 9.35 -13.65 -4.46
N ALA A 74 10.35 -13.59 -3.58
CA ALA A 74 10.45 -14.52 -2.46
C ALA A 74 9.26 -14.35 -1.50
N GLY A 75 8.85 -13.11 -1.27
CA GLY A 75 7.69 -12.81 -0.43
C GLY A 75 6.39 -13.38 -1.00
N VAL A 76 6.16 -13.20 -2.29
CA VAL A 76 4.99 -13.76 -2.98
C VAL A 76 4.98 -15.29 -2.85
N SER A 77 6.11 -15.93 -3.11
CA SER A 77 6.21 -17.39 -3.00
C SER A 77 5.93 -17.85 -1.57
N ARG A 78 6.46 -17.12 -0.59
CA ARG A 78 6.32 -17.51 0.81
C ARG A 78 4.87 -17.36 1.30
N VAL A 79 4.16 -16.32 0.86
CA VAL A 79 2.74 -16.16 1.19
C VAL A 79 1.97 -17.41 0.74
N LYS A 80 2.22 -17.85 -0.49
CA LYS A 80 1.54 -19.05 -1.03
C LYS A 80 1.90 -20.30 -0.24
N GLU A 81 3.18 -20.47 0.10
CA GLU A 81 3.62 -21.64 0.88
C GLU A 81 2.95 -21.72 2.24
N LEU A 82 2.68 -20.57 2.83
CA LEU A 82 2.07 -20.50 4.16
C LEU A 82 0.54 -20.54 4.13
N GLY A 83 -0.05 -20.69 2.95
CA GLY A 83 -1.50 -20.86 2.81
C GLY A 83 -2.27 -19.58 2.53
N GLY A 84 -1.60 -18.48 2.34
CA GLY A 84 -2.24 -17.22 1.95
C GLY A 84 -2.42 -17.11 0.45
N GLU A 85 -3.02 -16.00 0.03
CA GLU A 85 -3.21 -15.69 -1.38
C GLU A 85 -2.50 -14.40 -1.70
N THR A 86 -2.08 -14.24 -2.95
CA THR A 86 -1.33 -13.05 -3.35
C THR A 86 -1.55 -12.76 -4.83
N SER A 87 -1.51 -11.49 -5.18
CA SER A 87 -1.40 -11.07 -6.57
C SER A 87 0.03 -11.35 -7.05
N ASP A 88 0.24 -11.19 -8.35
CA ASP A 88 1.60 -11.12 -8.88
C ASP A 88 2.28 -9.84 -8.39
N ALA A 89 3.61 -9.86 -8.34
CA ALA A 89 4.36 -8.66 -8.04
C ALA A 89 4.16 -7.63 -9.15
N MET A 90 3.92 -6.38 -8.75
CA MET A 90 3.67 -5.28 -9.68
C MET A 90 4.61 -4.11 -9.37
N PRO A 91 5.13 -3.43 -10.39
CA PRO A 91 6.04 -2.32 -10.16
C PRO A 91 5.29 -1.02 -9.89
N VAL A 92 5.89 -0.19 -9.04
CA VAL A 92 5.66 1.25 -9.03
C VAL A 92 6.94 1.85 -9.58
N PRO A 93 6.97 2.30 -10.84
CA PRO A 93 8.22 2.68 -11.50
C PRO A 93 9.00 3.70 -10.71
N GLY A 94 10.30 3.44 -10.55
CA GLY A 94 11.21 4.32 -9.81
C GLY A 94 11.10 4.23 -8.31
N MET A 95 10.22 3.40 -7.76
CA MET A 95 9.96 3.33 -6.32
C MET A 95 10.11 1.93 -5.76
N GLY A 96 9.44 0.95 -6.33
CA GLY A 96 9.50 -0.40 -5.78
C GLY A 96 8.51 -1.36 -6.40
N TRP A 97 8.30 -2.47 -5.71
CA TRP A 97 7.40 -3.55 -6.11
C TRP A 97 6.44 -3.85 -4.99
N PHE A 98 5.21 -4.20 -5.35
CA PHE A 98 4.21 -4.58 -4.35
C PHE A 98 3.40 -5.77 -4.82
N ALA A 99 2.75 -6.41 -3.85
CA ALA A 99 1.73 -7.41 -4.11
C ALA A 99 0.64 -7.24 -3.06
N THR A 100 -0.60 -7.50 -3.45
CA THR A 100 -1.72 -7.49 -2.52
C THR A 100 -2.05 -8.91 -2.13
N CYS A 101 -2.28 -9.15 -0.86
CA CYS A 101 -2.34 -10.48 -0.29
C CYS A 101 -3.51 -10.63 0.65
N THR A 102 -3.85 -11.90 0.96
CA THR A 102 -4.71 -12.23 2.09
C THR A 102 -4.04 -13.31 2.92
N ASP A 103 -4.21 -13.25 4.22
CA ASP A 103 -3.69 -14.29 5.11
C ASP A 103 -4.65 -15.47 5.19
N THR A 104 -4.36 -16.44 6.04
CA THR A 104 -5.18 -17.65 6.14
C THR A 104 -6.55 -17.40 6.77
N GLU A 105 -6.75 -16.24 7.38
CA GLU A 105 -8.03 -15.86 8.00
C GLU A 105 -8.79 -14.83 7.15
N GLY A 106 -8.32 -14.57 5.94
CA GLY A 106 -8.99 -13.63 5.03
C GLY A 106 -8.66 -12.17 5.25
N ASN A 107 -7.66 -11.85 6.08
CA ASN A 107 -7.26 -10.48 6.28
C ASN A 107 -6.45 -9.97 5.10
N ASP A 108 -6.80 -8.77 4.64
CA ASP A 108 -6.18 -8.13 3.50
C ASP A 108 -4.91 -7.39 3.95
N PHE A 109 -3.82 -7.56 3.22
CA PHE A 109 -2.58 -6.83 3.49
C PHE A 109 -1.75 -6.74 2.21
N GLY A 110 -0.64 -6.03 2.27
CA GLY A 110 0.28 -5.95 1.15
C GLY A 110 1.71 -6.19 1.58
N ILE A 111 2.56 -6.51 0.62
CA ILE A 111 4.01 -6.56 0.81
C ILE A 111 4.65 -5.60 -0.17
N TRP A 112 5.77 -5.03 0.23
CA TRP A 112 6.46 -3.97 -0.51
C TRP A 112 7.96 -4.17 -0.46
N GLN A 113 8.62 -4.01 -1.61
CA GLN A 113 10.07 -3.98 -1.71
C GLN A 113 10.49 -2.63 -2.28
N ASN A 114 11.34 -1.89 -1.57
CA ASN A 114 11.94 -0.67 -2.10
C ASN A 114 12.90 -1.05 -3.23
N ASP A 115 12.72 -0.40 -4.38
CA ASP A 115 13.61 -0.63 -5.52
C ASP A 115 13.52 0.58 -6.46
N PRO A 116 14.48 1.50 -6.40
CA PRO A 116 14.45 2.68 -7.28
C PRO A 116 14.60 2.32 -8.77
N SER A 117 15.02 1.09 -9.07
CA SER A 117 15.14 0.62 -10.45
C SER A 117 13.91 -0.12 -10.96
N ALA A 118 12.84 -0.19 -10.16
CA ALA A 118 11.60 -0.87 -10.57
C ALA A 118 11.06 -0.25 -11.85
N SER A 119 10.64 -1.10 -12.78
CA SER A 119 10.08 -0.66 -14.05
C SER A 119 9.10 -1.68 -14.59
N MET A 120 8.28 -1.22 -15.52
CA MET A 120 7.25 -2.06 -16.16
C MET A 120 7.88 -3.13 -17.04
#